data_dc070b5a7770ca9888d4f8fde3210b43
#
_entry.id   dc070b5a7770ca9888d4f8fde3210b43
#
_cell.length_a   1.000
_cell.length_b   1.000
_cell.length_c   1.000
_cell.angle_alpha   90.00
_cell.angle_beta   90.00
_cell.angle_gamma   90.00
#
_symmetry.space_group_name_H-M   'P 1'
#
loop_
_entity.id
_entity.type
_entity.pdbx_description
1 polymer ?
#
loop_
_entity_poly.entity_id
_entity_poly.type
_entity_poly.pdbx_seq_one_letter_code
_entity_poly.pdbx_strand_id
1 'polypeptide(L)'
;MNIAIVGTGYVGLVTGTTLAELGNTVYCVDIDEIKVENMKKGIVPIYEPGLEEIFLRNIQANRLFFTTQLKEALDQCDVIYLALPTPPGEDGSADLSYVLKVSENIGELMTSYKVIVNKSTVPVGTADRVRETISAKTEIPFDVVSNPEFLREGFAVEDSMNPARIVVGSSSDKAKNIIAQIYQPFTNTGVPIIFMDEKSSELTKYAANSFLAVKITFMNEIANYCEKVGADVDKVRLGMGSDDRIGHRFLFPGIGYGGSCFPKDVKALIKSGKEENFDFQILNATENVNKAQKVILVSEIEKYFGGNIKDKKIAMWGLAFKANTDDIREASSLDNISLLLEKGAKITAYDAIAEENVKKIFGNKIEYTKDMYSCLEDADCLLIATEWSEFKNPNFQLMAEKMKNKAIFDGRNMFSIDQIENTGFYYKSIGRKTIK
;
A
#
# COMPACT_ATOMS: atom_id res chain seq x y z
N MET A 1 5.46 8.14 27.35
CA MET A 1 6.62 7.20 27.43
C MET A 1 7.69 7.63 26.43
N ASN A 2 8.94 7.18 26.60
CA ASN A 2 10.00 7.39 25.61
C ASN A 2 10.08 6.17 24.69
N ILE A 3 9.95 6.40 23.38
CA ILE A 3 9.84 5.35 22.36
C ILE A 3 10.85 5.63 21.26
N ALA A 4 11.60 4.63 20.84
CA ALA A 4 12.43 4.69 19.64
C ALA A 4 11.71 4.03 18.47
N ILE A 5 11.78 4.64 17.29
CA ILE A 5 11.34 4.06 16.01
C ILE A 5 12.58 3.90 15.14
N VAL A 6 12.97 2.68 14.85
CA VAL A 6 14.12 2.39 13.99
C VAL A 6 13.65 2.10 12.57
N GLY A 7 14.06 2.95 11.65
CA GLY A 7 13.56 3.04 10.28
C GLY A 7 12.48 4.10 10.14
N THR A 8 12.71 5.11 9.30
CA THR A 8 11.78 6.20 9.00
C THR A 8 11.22 6.09 7.58
N GLY A 9 10.99 4.86 7.12
CA GLY A 9 10.16 4.59 5.95
C GLY A 9 8.71 4.99 6.24
N TYR A 10 7.82 4.63 5.32
CA TYR A 10 6.40 4.98 5.40
C TYR A 10 5.78 4.58 6.76
N VAL A 11 5.88 3.31 7.12
CA VAL A 11 5.32 2.78 8.38
C VAL A 11 5.95 3.42 9.61
N GLY A 12 7.29 3.53 9.62
CA GLY A 12 8.01 4.05 10.79
C GLY A 12 7.73 5.52 11.04
N LEU A 13 7.74 6.35 9.99
CA LEU A 13 7.51 7.78 10.15
C LEU A 13 6.07 8.09 10.57
N VAL A 14 5.08 7.42 9.95
CA VAL A 14 3.67 7.57 10.36
C VAL A 14 3.48 7.08 11.79
N THR A 15 4.01 5.91 12.15
CA THR A 15 3.92 5.37 13.52
C THR A 15 4.57 6.29 14.53
N GLY A 16 5.80 6.78 14.27
CA GLY A 16 6.52 7.67 15.19
C GLY A 16 5.78 8.98 15.39
N THR A 17 5.30 9.59 14.31
CA THR A 17 4.55 10.86 14.37
C THR A 17 3.24 10.70 15.12
N THR A 18 2.49 9.63 14.87
CA THR A 18 1.20 9.39 15.55
C THR A 18 1.38 9.02 17.02
N LEU A 19 2.41 8.26 17.38
CA LEU A 19 2.73 7.98 18.79
C LEU A 19 3.17 9.26 19.53
N ALA A 20 3.88 10.18 18.87
CA ALA A 20 4.20 11.49 19.43
C ALA A 20 2.93 12.33 19.65
N GLU A 21 1.97 12.27 18.70
CA GLU A 21 0.67 12.95 18.81
C GLU A 21 -0.16 12.44 20.00
N LEU A 22 -0.01 11.16 20.35
CA LEU A 22 -0.61 10.59 21.57
C LEU A 22 0.08 10.99 22.88
N GLY A 23 1.08 11.89 22.81
CA GLY A 23 1.76 12.43 23.99
C GLY A 23 3.02 11.68 24.42
N ASN A 24 3.54 10.76 23.60
CA ASN A 24 4.82 10.12 23.86
C ASN A 24 5.98 11.00 23.38
N THR A 25 7.18 10.79 23.95
CA THR A 25 8.44 11.32 23.41
C THR A 25 9.03 10.28 22.49
N VAL A 26 9.21 10.62 21.20
CA VAL A 26 9.59 9.66 20.16
C VAL A 26 10.92 10.05 19.53
N TYR A 27 11.86 9.11 19.48
CA TYR A 27 13.13 9.20 18.80
C TYR A 27 13.11 8.36 17.51
N CYS A 28 13.07 9.01 16.37
CA CYS A 28 13.13 8.36 15.06
C CYS A 28 14.59 8.20 14.63
N VAL A 29 15.00 6.97 14.36
CA VAL A 29 16.36 6.61 13.95
C VAL A 29 16.37 6.17 12.50
N ASP A 30 17.22 6.76 11.66
CA ASP A 30 17.47 6.34 10.30
C ASP A 30 18.95 6.45 9.97
N ILE A 31 19.46 5.59 9.09
CA ILE A 31 20.87 5.61 8.68
C ILE A 31 21.18 6.71 7.64
N ASP A 32 20.16 7.23 6.98
CA ASP A 32 20.28 8.27 5.95
C ASP A 32 20.43 9.66 6.61
N GLU A 33 21.65 10.17 6.64
CA GLU A 33 21.99 11.47 7.24
C GLU A 33 21.21 12.63 6.59
N ILE A 34 21.07 12.61 5.27
CA ILE A 34 20.37 13.69 4.53
C ILE A 34 18.90 13.69 4.92
N LYS A 35 18.30 12.54 4.98
CA LYS A 35 16.90 12.36 5.39
C LYS A 35 16.68 12.82 6.83
N VAL A 36 17.56 12.43 7.76
CA VAL A 36 17.49 12.84 9.16
C VAL A 36 17.62 14.36 9.29
N GLU A 37 18.59 14.98 8.60
CA GLU A 37 18.76 16.43 8.63
C GLU A 37 17.57 17.19 8.00
N ASN A 38 16.95 16.65 6.97
CA ASN A 38 15.73 17.22 6.40
C ASN A 38 14.55 17.11 7.39
N MET A 39 14.38 15.96 8.05
CA MET A 39 13.33 15.79 9.06
C MET A 39 13.51 16.73 10.25
N LYS A 40 14.75 16.96 10.73
CA LYS A 40 15.05 17.98 11.77
C LYS A 40 14.63 19.39 11.36
N LYS A 41 14.68 19.71 10.06
CA LYS A 41 14.23 21.00 9.50
C LYS A 41 12.72 21.05 9.24
N GLY A 42 11.98 20.01 9.57
CA GLY A 42 10.54 19.93 9.35
C GLY A 42 10.13 19.46 7.95
N ILE A 43 11.06 18.93 7.15
CA ILE A 43 10.77 18.43 5.80
C ILE A 43 10.37 16.95 5.91
N VAL A 44 9.13 16.63 5.55
CA VAL A 44 8.59 15.26 5.56
C VAL A 44 9.05 14.52 4.30
N PRO A 45 9.73 13.38 4.42
CA PRO A 45 10.33 12.68 3.26
C PRO A 45 9.36 11.77 2.49
N ILE A 46 8.10 11.72 2.87
CA ILE A 46 7.06 10.89 2.23
C ILE A 46 5.82 11.71 1.98
N TYR A 47 5.06 11.35 0.94
CA TYR A 47 3.74 11.93 0.70
C TYR A 47 2.66 11.12 1.42
N GLU A 48 2.00 11.73 2.41
CA GLU A 48 0.84 11.16 3.10
C GLU A 48 -0.07 12.29 3.58
N PRO A 49 -1.35 12.31 3.18
CA PRO A 49 -2.28 13.36 3.60
C PRO A 49 -2.38 13.51 5.12
N GLY A 50 -2.26 14.74 5.61
CA GLY A 50 -2.35 15.08 7.03
C GLY A 50 -1.10 14.79 7.86
N LEU A 51 -0.06 14.14 7.32
CA LEU A 51 1.15 13.82 8.07
C LEU A 51 1.96 15.06 8.41
N GLU A 52 2.16 15.97 7.48
CA GLU A 52 3.00 17.16 7.66
C GLU A 52 2.53 18.01 8.84
N GLU A 53 1.22 18.21 8.97
CA GLU A 53 0.64 19.01 10.05
C GLU A 53 0.98 18.45 11.44
N ILE A 54 0.72 17.15 11.66
CA ILE A 54 1.00 16.52 12.96
C ILE A 54 2.49 16.34 13.20
N PHE A 55 3.29 16.16 12.17
CA PHE A 55 4.74 16.06 12.22
C PHE A 55 5.35 17.37 12.74
N LEU A 56 5.04 18.49 12.10
CA LEU A 56 5.52 19.83 12.50
C LEU A 56 5.07 20.21 13.91
N ARG A 57 3.82 19.94 14.24
CA ARG A 57 3.26 20.19 15.58
C ARG A 57 4.02 19.45 16.68
N ASN A 58 4.42 18.20 16.42
CA ASN A 58 5.14 17.40 17.41
C ASN A 58 6.63 17.76 17.52
N ILE A 59 7.28 18.23 16.45
CA ILE A 59 8.62 18.84 16.53
C ILE A 59 8.57 20.08 17.42
N GLN A 60 7.63 20.99 17.17
CA GLN A 60 7.46 22.22 17.95
C GLN A 60 7.15 21.96 19.44
N ALA A 61 6.42 20.86 19.70
CA ALA A 61 6.10 20.43 21.05
C ALA A 61 7.21 19.66 21.76
N ASN A 62 8.40 19.49 21.14
CA ASN A 62 9.53 18.70 21.64
C ASN A 62 9.11 17.26 22.01
N ARG A 63 8.31 16.63 21.17
CA ARG A 63 7.89 15.23 21.31
C ARG A 63 8.42 14.32 20.20
N LEU A 64 8.95 14.87 19.12
CA LEU A 64 9.46 14.11 17.96
C LEU A 64 10.90 14.54 17.65
N PHE A 65 11.82 13.59 17.76
CA PHE A 65 13.26 13.80 17.57
C PHE A 65 13.80 12.87 16.50
N PHE A 66 14.91 13.26 15.86
CA PHE A 66 15.53 12.49 14.77
C PHE A 66 17.04 12.36 14.98
N THR A 67 17.57 11.16 14.80
CA THR A 67 18.99 10.87 14.95
C THR A 67 19.44 9.77 13.99
N THR A 68 20.72 9.76 13.65
CA THR A 68 21.37 8.63 12.97
C THR A 68 21.98 7.63 13.96
N GLN A 69 21.99 7.97 15.26
CA GLN A 69 22.70 7.22 16.29
C GLN A 69 21.73 6.32 17.09
N LEU A 70 21.73 5.02 16.76
CA LEU A 70 20.90 4.04 17.48
C LEU A 70 21.17 4.05 18.99
N LYS A 71 22.43 4.18 19.40
CA LYS A 71 22.84 4.22 20.82
C LYS A 71 22.16 5.35 21.59
N GLU A 72 22.09 6.55 20.99
CA GLU A 72 21.41 7.70 21.59
C GLU A 72 19.93 7.39 21.89
N ALA A 73 19.24 6.78 20.93
CA ALA A 73 17.83 6.39 21.11
C ALA A 73 17.68 5.28 22.17
N LEU A 74 18.58 4.29 22.19
CA LEU A 74 18.56 3.20 23.19
C LEU A 74 18.79 3.72 24.63
N ASP A 75 19.61 4.76 24.79
CA ASP A 75 19.86 5.33 26.12
C ASP A 75 18.67 6.12 26.65
N GLN A 76 17.80 6.62 25.78
CA GLN A 76 16.63 7.44 26.16
C GLN A 76 15.33 6.63 26.21
N CYS A 77 15.25 5.49 25.54
CA CYS A 77 13.99 4.77 25.28
C CYS A 77 14.01 3.36 25.83
N ASP A 78 12.87 2.93 26.44
CA ASP A 78 12.69 1.56 26.89
C ASP A 78 11.90 0.69 25.90
N VAL A 79 11.21 1.30 24.95
CA VAL A 79 10.44 0.61 23.90
C VAL A 79 11.01 0.97 22.54
N ILE A 80 11.41 -0.04 21.79
CA ILE A 80 12.12 0.09 20.51
C ILE A 80 11.28 -0.58 19.42
N TYR A 81 10.68 0.21 18.55
CA TYR A 81 9.94 -0.26 17.38
C TYR A 81 10.88 -0.47 16.19
N LEU A 82 10.85 -1.65 15.61
CA LEU A 82 11.53 -2.00 14.37
C LEU A 82 10.56 -1.80 13.21
N ALA A 83 10.71 -0.70 12.48
CA ALA A 83 9.92 -0.35 11.29
C ALA A 83 10.83 -0.35 10.04
N LEU A 84 11.54 -1.47 9.87
CA LEU A 84 12.60 -1.65 8.88
C LEU A 84 12.05 -2.25 7.58
N PRO A 85 12.71 -1.99 6.43
CA PRO A 85 12.33 -2.60 5.17
C PRO A 85 12.41 -4.14 5.24
N THR A 86 11.43 -4.80 4.63
CA THR A 86 11.41 -6.25 4.39
C THR A 86 11.13 -6.48 2.90
N PRO A 87 12.10 -6.12 2.01
CA PRO A 87 11.88 -6.23 0.57
C PRO A 87 11.70 -7.71 0.17
N PRO A 88 10.96 -7.96 -0.93
CA PRO A 88 10.85 -9.31 -1.45
C PRO A 88 12.18 -9.77 -2.03
N GLY A 89 12.60 -10.98 -1.70
CA GLY A 89 13.65 -11.70 -2.40
C GLY A 89 13.21 -12.14 -3.80
N GLU A 90 14.15 -12.56 -4.64
CA GLU A 90 13.86 -13.06 -6.00
C GLU A 90 12.91 -14.27 -5.99
N ASP A 91 12.94 -15.06 -4.93
CA ASP A 91 12.10 -16.25 -4.74
C ASP A 91 10.76 -15.94 -4.05
N GLY A 92 10.46 -14.67 -3.77
CA GLY A 92 9.26 -14.20 -3.08
C GLY A 92 9.34 -14.23 -1.55
N SER A 93 10.45 -14.67 -0.95
CA SER A 93 10.67 -14.57 0.50
C SER A 93 10.77 -13.11 0.95
N ALA A 94 10.58 -12.83 2.24
CA ALA A 94 10.88 -11.52 2.82
C ALA A 94 12.33 -11.48 3.31
N ASP A 95 13.11 -10.49 2.84
CA ASP A 95 14.47 -10.27 3.33
C ASP A 95 14.45 -9.64 4.72
N LEU A 96 14.93 -10.38 5.72
CA LEU A 96 15.03 -9.95 7.11
C LEU A 96 16.39 -9.37 7.50
N SER A 97 17.32 -9.23 6.57
CA SER A 97 18.70 -8.79 6.85
C SER A 97 18.76 -7.50 7.64
N TYR A 98 17.94 -6.51 7.29
CA TYR A 98 17.86 -5.23 8.00
C TYR A 98 17.35 -5.40 9.44
N VAL A 99 16.31 -6.20 9.65
CA VAL A 99 15.72 -6.46 10.97
C VAL A 99 16.75 -7.15 11.88
N LEU A 100 17.38 -8.21 11.39
CA LEU A 100 18.36 -8.98 12.16
C LEU A 100 19.63 -8.16 12.42
N LYS A 101 20.11 -7.35 11.45
CA LYS A 101 21.29 -6.50 11.68
C LYS A 101 21.04 -5.44 12.74
N VAL A 102 19.88 -4.79 12.72
CA VAL A 102 19.51 -3.83 13.78
C VAL A 102 19.32 -4.55 15.12
N SER A 103 18.75 -5.74 15.14
CA SER A 103 18.62 -6.56 16.37
C SER A 103 19.99 -6.90 16.96
N GLU A 104 20.96 -7.26 16.13
CA GLU A 104 22.35 -7.48 16.55
C GLU A 104 22.94 -6.23 17.23
N ASN A 105 22.81 -5.06 16.56
CA ASN A 105 23.31 -3.79 17.09
C ASN A 105 22.61 -3.40 18.40
N ILE A 106 21.30 -3.67 18.54
CA ILE A 106 20.57 -3.46 19.80
C ILE A 106 21.19 -4.30 20.91
N GLY A 107 21.42 -5.60 20.66
CA GLY A 107 22.06 -6.48 21.63
C GLY A 107 23.43 -6.02 22.09
N GLU A 108 24.24 -5.47 21.16
CA GLU A 108 25.59 -4.93 21.47
C GLU A 108 25.55 -3.61 22.26
N LEU A 109 24.53 -2.79 22.05
CA LEU A 109 24.50 -1.40 22.54
C LEU A 109 23.58 -1.20 23.75
N MET A 110 22.61 -2.08 24.01
CA MET A 110 21.68 -1.90 25.12
C MET A 110 22.37 -2.09 26.48
N THR A 111 21.98 -1.26 27.44
CA THR A 111 22.55 -1.25 28.80
C THR A 111 21.50 -1.50 29.89
N SER A 112 20.22 -1.58 29.53
CA SER A 112 19.10 -1.79 30.42
C SER A 112 18.00 -2.57 29.70
N TYR A 113 17.01 -3.05 30.47
CA TYR A 113 15.85 -3.76 29.92
C TYR A 113 15.17 -2.97 28.80
N LYS A 114 14.82 -3.66 27.71
CA LYS A 114 14.10 -3.10 26.56
C LYS A 114 12.93 -4.00 26.13
N VAL A 115 11.89 -3.36 25.58
CA VAL A 115 10.84 -4.05 24.83
C VAL A 115 11.10 -3.77 23.33
N ILE A 116 11.39 -4.83 22.59
CA ILE A 116 11.68 -4.77 21.16
C ILE A 116 10.41 -5.14 20.39
N VAL A 117 9.90 -4.20 19.60
CA VAL A 117 8.61 -4.33 18.93
C VAL A 117 8.78 -4.46 17.43
N ASN A 118 8.52 -5.63 16.87
CA ASN A 118 8.43 -5.81 15.42
C ASN A 118 7.17 -5.13 14.89
N LYS A 119 7.35 -4.00 14.22
CA LYS A 119 6.26 -3.25 13.54
C LYS A 119 6.17 -3.59 12.05
N SER A 120 7.30 -3.90 11.43
CA SER A 120 7.35 -4.36 10.04
C SER A 120 6.52 -5.63 9.83
N THR A 121 5.98 -5.79 8.63
CA THR A 121 5.37 -7.05 8.20
C THR A 121 6.48 -8.07 7.96
N VAL A 122 6.51 -9.12 8.77
CA VAL A 122 7.57 -10.13 8.82
C VAL A 122 7.00 -11.54 8.80
N PRO A 123 7.71 -12.55 8.24
CA PRO A 123 7.32 -13.94 8.28
C PRO A 123 7.11 -14.48 9.70
N VAL A 124 6.27 -15.50 9.81
CA VAL A 124 6.02 -16.20 11.08
C VAL A 124 7.33 -16.78 11.64
N GLY A 125 7.57 -16.55 12.93
CA GLY A 125 8.80 -16.96 13.61
C GLY A 125 9.90 -15.89 13.61
N THR A 126 9.66 -14.71 13.05
CA THR A 126 10.64 -13.61 13.08
C THR A 126 10.92 -13.12 14.50
N ALA A 127 9.92 -13.08 15.38
CA ALA A 127 10.12 -12.70 16.78
C ALA A 127 11.11 -13.63 17.50
N ASP A 128 11.08 -14.92 17.20
CA ASP A 128 12.05 -15.90 17.74
C ASP A 128 13.46 -15.60 17.21
N ARG A 129 13.61 -15.36 15.92
CA ARG A 129 14.90 -14.99 15.30
C ARG A 129 15.48 -13.69 15.87
N VAL A 130 14.64 -12.68 16.10
CA VAL A 130 15.05 -11.41 16.74
C VAL A 130 15.53 -11.70 18.17
N ARG A 131 14.80 -12.52 18.92
CA ARG A 131 15.17 -12.92 20.29
C ARG A 131 16.51 -13.64 20.33
N GLU A 132 16.73 -14.62 19.46
CA GLU A 132 17.99 -15.35 19.33
C GLU A 132 19.14 -14.42 18.97
N THR A 133 18.96 -13.51 18.00
CA THR A 133 19.99 -12.57 17.56
C THR A 133 20.41 -11.62 18.67
N ILE A 134 19.48 -11.08 19.44
CA ILE A 134 19.79 -10.18 20.57
C ILE A 134 20.45 -10.96 21.70
N SER A 135 19.92 -12.15 22.08
CA SER A 135 20.45 -12.98 23.15
C SER A 135 21.89 -13.46 22.88
N ALA A 136 22.29 -13.57 21.62
CA ALA A 136 23.66 -13.91 21.25
C ALA A 136 24.68 -12.77 21.55
N LYS A 137 24.20 -11.56 21.86
CA LYS A 137 25.03 -10.36 22.06
C LYS A 137 24.97 -9.80 23.48
N THR A 138 23.98 -10.17 24.29
CA THR A 138 23.79 -9.58 25.62
C THR A 138 23.13 -10.56 26.60
N GLU A 139 23.47 -10.42 27.86
CA GLU A 139 22.78 -11.06 29.00
C GLU A 139 21.71 -10.14 29.63
N ILE A 140 21.58 -8.92 29.15
CA ILE A 140 20.61 -7.95 29.66
C ILE A 140 19.19 -8.43 29.30
N PRO A 141 18.25 -8.49 30.25
CA PRO A 141 16.87 -8.92 29.98
C PRO A 141 16.18 -8.01 28.97
N PHE A 142 15.38 -8.60 28.09
CA PHE A 142 14.52 -7.90 27.13
C PHE A 142 13.32 -8.79 26.77
N ASP A 143 12.30 -8.16 26.20
CA ASP A 143 11.15 -8.88 25.63
C ASP A 143 10.98 -8.52 24.16
N VAL A 144 10.50 -9.46 23.34
CA VAL A 144 10.16 -9.24 21.95
C VAL A 144 8.65 -9.27 21.81
N VAL A 145 8.12 -8.31 21.04
CA VAL A 145 6.68 -8.15 20.76
C VAL A 145 6.47 -8.07 19.24
N SER A 146 5.46 -8.76 18.74
CA SER A 146 4.94 -8.55 17.39
C SER A 146 3.74 -7.61 17.46
N ASN A 147 3.83 -6.43 16.81
CA ASN A 147 2.75 -5.45 16.77
C ASN A 147 2.60 -4.91 15.34
N PRO A 148 2.04 -5.73 14.44
CA PRO A 148 1.90 -5.34 13.05
C PRO A 148 0.99 -4.13 12.87
N GLU A 149 1.22 -3.38 11.80
CA GLU A 149 0.38 -2.28 11.36
C GLU A 149 -0.72 -2.75 10.40
N PHE A 150 -1.79 -1.95 10.26
CA PHE A 150 -2.88 -2.20 9.31
C PHE A 150 -3.23 -0.90 8.57
N LEU A 151 -2.21 -0.13 8.23
CA LEU A 151 -2.31 1.18 7.60
C LEU A 151 -2.58 1.04 6.09
N ARG A 152 -3.32 1.99 5.56
CA ARG A 152 -3.51 2.16 4.12
C ARG A 152 -2.75 3.41 3.67
N GLU A 153 -1.78 3.28 2.78
CA GLU A 153 -1.14 4.43 2.13
C GLU A 153 -2.19 5.41 1.61
N GLY A 154 -1.98 6.72 1.80
CA GLY A 154 -2.96 7.77 1.49
C GLY A 154 -4.07 7.97 2.53
N PHE A 155 -4.13 7.11 3.56
CA PHE A 155 -5.05 7.18 4.70
C PHE A 155 -4.36 6.74 5.99
N ALA A 156 -3.03 6.68 6.02
CA ALA A 156 -2.30 6.06 7.12
C ALA A 156 -2.37 6.88 8.41
N VAL A 157 -2.43 8.20 8.32
CA VAL A 157 -2.65 9.07 9.48
C VAL A 157 -4.04 8.80 10.07
N GLU A 158 -5.09 8.74 9.24
CA GLU A 158 -6.45 8.44 9.69
C GLU A 158 -6.53 7.06 10.34
N ASP A 159 -5.97 6.03 9.67
CA ASP A 159 -5.96 4.66 10.17
C ASP A 159 -5.14 4.51 11.47
N SER A 160 -4.04 5.28 11.63
CA SER A 160 -3.23 5.29 12.85
C SER A 160 -3.91 5.98 14.01
N MET A 161 -4.63 7.07 13.74
CA MET A 161 -5.34 7.85 14.77
C MET A 161 -6.69 7.24 15.14
N ASN A 162 -7.28 6.41 14.26
CA ASN A 162 -8.56 5.73 14.47
C ASN A 162 -8.47 4.25 14.12
N PRO A 163 -7.61 3.46 14.79
CA PRO A 163 -7.43 2.06 14.46
C PRO A 163 -8.68 1.24 14.81
N ALA A 164 -9.10 0.34 13.92
CA ALA A 164 -10.21 -0.58 14.19
C ALA A 164 -9.89 -1.60 15.31
N ARG A 165 -8.63 -1.94 15.48
CA ARG A 165 -8.08 -2.81 16.51
C ARG A 165 -6.57 -2.65 16.58
N ILE A 166 -6.00 -3.08 17.69
CA ILE A 166 -4.54 -3.19 17.90
C ILE A 166 -4.22 -4.65 18.18
N VAL A 167 -3.33 -5.24 17.40
CA VAL A 167 -2.89 -6.65 17.57
C VAL A 167 -1.52 -6.64 18.22
N VAL A 168 -1.38 -7.40 19.30
CA VAL A 168 -0.13 -7.49 20.09
C VAL A 168 0.18 -8.94 20.38
N GLY A 169 1.24 -9.46 19.78
CA GLY A 169 1.78 -10.78 20.05
C GLY A 169 2.92 -10.69 21.06
N SER A 170 2.76 -11.29 22.23
CA SER A 170 3.82 -11.41 23.22
C SER A 170 3.51 -12.50 24.24
N SER A 171 4.52 -13.25 24.62
CA SER A 171 4.48 -14.20 25.73
C SER A 171 4.71 -13.53 27.10
N SER A 172 5.24 -12.28 27.13
CA SER A 172 5.58 -11.56 28.35
C SER A 172 4.42 -10.65 28.81
N ASP A 173 3.88 -10.90 30.00
CA ASP A 173 2.86 -10.02 30.58
C ASP A 173 3.41 -8.62 30.91
N LYS A 174 4.69 -8.51 31.25
CA LYS A 174 5.37 -7.22 31.45
C LYS A 174 5.35 -6.41 30.15
N ALA A 175 5.74 -7.00 29.02
CA ALA A 175 5.72 -6.34 27.74
C ALA A 175 4.29 -5.98 27.28
N LYS A 176 3.30 -6.88 27.46
CA LYS A 176 1.89 -6.60 27.18
C LYS A 176 1.39 -5.36 27.93
N ASN A 177 1.71 -5.24 29.23
CA ASN A 177 1.31 -4.09 30.05
C ASN A 177 1.95 -2.79 29.56
N ILE A 178 3.23 -2.81 29.16
CA ILE A 178 3.93 -1.64 28.62
C ILE A 178 3.27 -1.20 27.29
N ILE A 179 3.02 -2.13 26.40
CA ILE A 179 2.36 -1.83 25.10
C ILE A 179 0.92 -1.34 25.34
N ALA A 180 0.18 -1.94 26.28
CA ALA A 180 -1.17 -1.47 26.63
C ALA A 180 -1.19 -0.01 27.09
N GLN A 181 -0.19 0.43 27.87
CA GLN A 181 -0.06 1.83 28.29
C GLN A 181 0.19 2.79 27.11
N ILE A 182 1.00 2.39 26.13
CA ILE A 182 1.24 3.19 24.92
C ILE A 182 -0.07 3.41 24.15
N TYR A 183 -0.90 2.39 24.05
CA TYR A 183 -2.16 2.44 23.30
C TYR A 183 -3.38 2.80 24.17
N GLN A 184 -3.17 3.17 25.44
CA GLN A 184 -4.27 3.54 26.35
C GLN A 184 -5.19 4.66 25.80
N PRO A 185 -4.70 5.69 25.10
CA PRO A 185 -5.58 6.69 24.52
C PRO A 185 -6.65 6.09 23.58
N PHE A 186 -6.30 5.05 22.84
CA PHE A 186 -7.24 4.36 21.94
C PHE A 186 -8.20 3.44 22.70
N THR A 187 -7.71 2.70 23.69
CA THR A 187 -8.58 1.80 24.48
C THR A 187 -9.61 2.58 25.29
N ASN A 188 -9.28 3.77 25.73
CA ASN A 188 -10.22 4.67 26.41
C ASN A 188 -11.37 5.12 25.50
N THR A 189 -11.21 5.07 24.18
CA THR A 189 -12.27 5.33 23.18
C THR A 189 -12.97 4.07 22.68
N GLY A 190 -12.65 2.89 23.26
CA GLY A 190 -13.29 1.62 22.93
C GLY A 190 -12.58 0.80 21.87
N VAL A 191 -11.40 1.20 21.38
CA VAL A 191 -10.61 0.40 20.44
C VAL A 191 -10.06 -0.84 21.18
N PRO A 192 -10.32 -2.07 20.68
CA PRO A 192 -9.83 -3.27 21.33
C PRO A 192 -8.34 -3.49 21.10
N ILE A 193 -7.61 -3.90 22.15
CA ILE A 193 -6.30 -4.56 22.01
C ILE A 193 -6.53 -6.05 22.08
N ILE A 194 -6.03 -6.76 21.06
CA ILE A 194 -6.13 -8.22 20.96
C ILE A 194 -4.75 -8.80 21.25
N PHE A 195 -4.60 -9.40 22.43
CA PHE A 195 -3.37 -10.08 22.82
C PHE A 195 -3.36 -11.53 22.34
N MET A 196 -2.22 -11.96 21.82
CA MET A 196 -1.97 -13.31 21.34
C MET A 196 -0.48 -13.63 21.47
N ASP A 197 -0.06 -14.83 21.05
CA ASP A 197 1.36 -15.16 20.89
C ASP A 197 1.96 -14.44 19.66
N GLU A 198 3.29 -14.38 19.59
CA GLU A 198 4.02 -13.65 18.55
C GLU A 198 3.74 -14.22 17.15
N LYS A 199 3.73 -15.56 17.00
CA LYS A 199 3.50 -16.23 15.70
C LYS A 199 2.10 -15.98 15.16
N SER A 200 1.10 -16.03 16.03
CA SER A 200 -0.28 -15.71 15.66
C SER A 200 -0.44 -14.24 15.23
N SER A 201 0.27 -13.34 15.90
CA SER A 201 0.28 -11.91 15.54
C SER A 201 0.93 -11.67 14.17
N GLU A 202 2.09 -12.28 13.91
CA GLU A 202 2.78 -12.22 12.62
C GLU A 202 1.88 -12.77 11.50
N LEU A 203 1.27 -13.94 11.70
CA LEU A 203 0.37 -14.56 10.73
C LEU A 203 -0.89 -13.70 10.49
N THR A 204 -1.43 -13.06 11.53
CA THR A 204 -2.63 -12.23 11.43
C THR A 204 -2.47 -11.11 10.38
N LYS A 205 -1.29 -10.50 10.29
CA LYS A 205 -1.02 -9.46 9.28
C LYS A 205 -1.08 -10.03 7.86
N TYR A 206 -0.37 -11.13 7.62
CA TYR A 206 -0.37 -11.79 6.30
C TYR A 206 -1.76 -12.30 5.91
N ALA A 207 -2.46 -12.95 6.84
CA ALA A 207 -3.80 -13.46 6.61
C ALA A 207 -4.79 -12.34 6.27
N ALA A 208 -4.74 -11.22 7.01
CA ALA A 208 -5.62 -10.06 6.74
C ALA A 208 -5.36 -9.46 5.35
N ASN A 209 -4.10 -9.18 5.00
CA ASN A 209 -3.76 -8.61 3.70
C ASN A 209 -4.09 -9.57 2.55
N SER A 210 -3.81 -10.87 2.71
CA SER A 210 -4.14 -11.89 1.72
C SER A 210 -5.65 -12.02 1.52
N PHE A 211 -6.45 -11.97 2.59
CA PHE A 211 -7.90 -12.02 2.47
C PHE A 211 -8.48 -10.80 1.75
N LEU A 212 -7.93 -9.61 2.00
CA LEU A 212 -8.34 -8.41 1.25
C LEU A 212 -7.99 -8.51 -0.24
N ALA A 213 -6.83 -9.07 -0.59
CA ALA A 213 -6.45 -9.36 -1.98
C ALA A 213 -7.40 -10.38 -2.63
N VAL A 214 -7.79 -11.43 -1.90
CA VAL A 214 -8.81 -12.41 -2.35
C VAL A 214 -10.15 -11.72 -2.62
N LYS A 215 -10.62 -10.83 -1.74
CA LYS A 215 -11.90 -10.10 -1.95
C LYS A 215 -11.89 -9.30 -3.24
N ILE A 216 -10.81 -8.55 -3.52
CA ILE A 216 -10.67 -7.77 -4.77
C ILE A 216 -10.65 -8.70 -5.97
N THR A 217 -9.85 -9.77 -5.91
CA THR A 217 -9.69 -10.72 -7.01
C THR A 217 -10.99 -11.46 -7.31
N PHE A 218 -11.70 -11.91 -6.27
CA PHE A 218 -13.02 -12.53 -6.43
C PHE A 218 -14.01 -11.59 -7.16
N MET A 219 -14.04 -10.30 -6.76
CA MET A 219 -14.92 -9.33 -7.45
C MET A 219 -14.49 -9.07 -8.89
N ASN A 220 -13.21 -9.13 -9.20
CA ASN A 220 -12.73 -9.05 -10.58
C ASN A 220 -13.19 -10.25 -11.43
N GLU A 221 -13.14 -11.47 -10.90
CA GLU A 221 -13.68 -12.64 -11.58
C GLU A 221 -15.20 -12.53 -11.80
N ILE A 222 -15.96 -12.11 -10.77
CA ILE A 222 -17.39 -11.86 -10.87
C ILE A 222 -17.68 -10.78 -11.92
N ALA A 223 -16.90 -9.70 -11.97
CA ALA A 223 -17.05 -8.66 -12.98
C ALA A 223 -16.85 -9.20 -14.40
N ASN A 224 -15.79 -9.98 -14.62
CA ASN A 224 -15.54 -10.63 -15.91
C ASN A 224 -16.66 -11.61 -16.31
N TYR A 225 -17.25 -12.29 -15.34
CA TYR A 225 -18.42 -13.16 -15.58
C TYR A 225 -19.68 -12.36 -15.88
N CYS A 226 -19.92 -11.23 -15.18
CA CYS A 226 -21.06 -10.33 -15.46
C CYS A 226 -21.07 -9.89 -16.93
N GLU A 227 -19.90 -9.56 -17.51
CA GLU A 227 -19.81 -9.20 -18.93
C GLU A 227 -20.26 -10.32 -19.88
N LYS A 228 -20.04 -11.58 -19.52
CA LYS A 228 -20.43 -12.75 -20.33
C LYS A 228 -21.93 -13.04 -20.28
N VAL A 229 -22.56 -12.80 -19.12
CA VAL A 229 -23.97 -13.14 -18.90
C VAL A 229 -24.91 -11.93 -18.97
N GLY A 230 -24.37 -10.72 -19.19
CA GLY A 230 -25.16 -9.48 -19.27
C GLY A 230 -25.64 -8.96 -17.92
N ALA A 231 -24.98 -9.36 -16.81
CA ALA A 231 -25.23 -8.82 -15.49
C ALA A 231 -24.42 -7.51 -15.26
N ASP A 232 -24.79 -6.76 -14.22
CA ASP A 232 -24.12 -5.52 -13.79
C ASP A 232 -23.41 -5.78 -12.47
N VAL A 233 -22.07 -5.64 -12.48
CA VAL A 233 -21.24 -5.91 -11.30
C VAL A 233 -21.53 -4.99 -10.13
N ASP A 234 -21.96 -3.75 -10.34
CA ASP A 234 -22.30 -2.84 -9.24
C ASP A 234 -23.55 -3.30 -8.49
N LYS A 235 -24.56 -3.81 -9.22
CA LYS A 235 -25.76 -4.38 -8.60
C LYS A 235 -25.43 -5.67 -7.84
N VAL A 236 -24.58 -6.53 -8.41
CA VAL A 236 -24.07 -7.73 -7.72
C VAL A 236 -23.31 -7.34 -6.46
N ARG A 237 -22.40 -6.36 -6.55
CA ARG A 237 -21.61 -5.86 -5.43
C ARG A 237 -22.49 -5.28 -4.31
N LEU A 238 -23.50 -4.50 -4.66
CA LEU A 238 -24.46 -3.95 -3.70
C LEU A 238 -25.25 -5.07 -3.02
N GLY A 239 -25.78 -6.02 -3.80
CA GLY A 239 -26.57 -7.13 -3.28
C GLY A 239 -25.78 -8.00 -2.30
N MET A 240 -24.58 -8.44 -2.69
CA MET A 240 -23.76 -9.28 -1.80
C MET A 240 -23.14 -8.51 -0.63
N GLY A 241 -22.73 -7.26 -0.86
CA GLY A 241 -22.09 -6.45 0.17
C GLY A 241 -23.01 -5.94 1.26
N SER A 242 -24.34 -5.98 1.06
CA SER A 242 -25.35 -5.65 2.06
C SER A 242 -25.51 -6.73 3.15
N ASP A 243 -24.94 -7.92 2.94
CA ASP A 243 -24.85 -8.94 3.99
C ASP A 243 -23.69 -8.58 4.93
N ASP A 244 -23.97 -8.36 6.22
CA ASP A 244 -22.97 -7.99 7.23
C ASP A 244 -21.84 -9.00 7.37
N ARG A 245 -22.09 -10.28 7.03
CA ARG A 245 -21.05 -11.33 7.02
C ARG A 245 -20.00 -11.11 5.93
N ILE A 246 -20.32 -10.35 4.88
CA ILE A 246 -19.46 -10.04 3.74
C ILE A 246 -18.94 -8.61 3.84
N GLY A 247 -19.84 -7.63 4.02
CA GLY A 247 -19.56 -6.21 4.08
C GLY A 247 -19.15 -5.59 2.75
N HIS A 248 -19.28 -4.27 2.63
CA HIS A 248 -19.08 -3.54 1.37
C HIS A 248 -17.63 -3.28 0.97
N ARG A 249 -16.71 -3.33 1.94
CA ARG A 249 -15.30 -2.92 1.72
C ARG A 249 -14.53 -3.98 0.91
N PHE A 250 -13.63 -3.51 0.03
CA PHE A 250 -12.78 -4.35 -0.83
C PHE A 250 -13.52 -5.20 -1.86
N LEU A 251 -14.75 -4.80 -2.23
CA LEU A 251 -15.56 -5.43 -3.28
C LEU A 251 -15.63 -4.55 -4.54
N PHE A 252 -14.63 -3.74 -4.82
CA PHE A 252 -14.59 -2.86 -6.00
C PHE A 252 -13.77 -3.51 -7.11
N PRO A 253 -14.42 -3.87 -8.24
CA PRO A 253 -13.71 -4.43 -9.37
C PRO A 253 -12.92 -3.36 -10.13
N GLY A 254 -11.84 -3.77 -10.79
CA GLY A 254 -10.98 -2.90 -11.58
C GLY A 254 -9.91 -3.68 -12.30
N ILE A 255 -8.84 -3.01 -12.71
CA ILE A 255 -7.67 -3.63 -13.35
C ILE A 255 -6.66 -4.18 -12.33
N GLY A 256 -7.14 -5.00 -11.40
CA GLY A 256 -6.31 -5.65 -10.38
C GLY A 256 -5.82 -4.73 -9.26
N TYR A 257 -5.12 -5.33 -8.32
CA TYR A 257 -4.47 -4.64 -7.21
C TYR A 257 -2.95 -4.56 -7.42
N GLY A 258 -2.34 -3.54 -6.82
CA GLY A 258 -0.91 -3.31 -6.75
C GLY A 258 -0.49 -2.77 -5.39
N GLY A 259 0.55 -1.96 -5.37
CA GLY A 259 1.10 -1.35 -4.16
C GLY A 259 2.14 -2.22 -3.46
N SER A 260 2.73 -1.67 -2.42
CA SER A 260 3.82 -2.28 -1.66
C SER A 260 3.43 -3.45 -0.78
N CYS A 261 2.13 -3.58 -0.44
CA CYS A 261 1.68 -4.51 0.59
C CYS A 261 1.08 -5.80 0.01
N PHE A 262 -0.05 -5.74 -0.69
CA PHE A 262 -0.78 -6.95 -1.12
C PHE A 262 0.05 -7.89 -1.98
N PRO A 263 0.72 -7.45 -3.08
CA PRO A 263 1.49 -8.37 -3.89
C PRO A 263 2.64 -9.02 -3.12
N LYS A 264 3.34 -8.24 -2.30
CA LYS A 264 4.46 -8.72 -1.49
C LYS A 264 3.99 -9.73 -0.44
N ASP A 265 2.94 -9.41 0.31
CA ASP A 265 2.50 -10.21 1.45
C ASP A 265 1.85 -11.53 0.99
N VAL A 266 1.08 -11.51 -0.11
CA VAL A 266 0.53 -12.74 -0.72
C VAL A 266 1.66 -13.66 -1.18
N LYS A 267 2.66 -13.14 -1.92
CA LYS A 267 3.81 -13.91 -2.39
C LYS A 267 4.62 -14.47 -1.22
N ALA A 268 4.87 -13.66 -0.17
CA ALA A 268 5.61 -14.10 1.00
C ALA A 268 4.87 -15.21 1.77
N LEU A 269 3.54 -15.12 1.91
CA LEU A 269 2.76 -16.17 2.57
C LEU A 269 2.73 -17.47 1.74
N ILE A 270 2.60 -17.38 0.40
CA ILE A 270 2.71 -18.54 -0.49
C ILE A 270 4.08 -19.21 -0.34
N LYS A 271 5.16 -18.41 -0.31
CA LYS A 271 6.53 -18.91 -0.15
C LYS A 271 6.73 -19.59 1.19
N SER A 272 6.32 -18.94 2.29
CA SER A 272 6.38 -19.52 3.64
C SER A 272 5.61 -20.84 3.74
N GLY A 273 4.43 -20.92 3.10
CA GLY A 273 3.68 -22.18 3.04
C GLY A 273 4.48 -23.30 2.36
N LYS A 274 5.13 -23.02 1.23
CA LYS A 274 5.95 -24.00 0.50
C LYS A 274 7.14 -24.51 1.34
N GLU A 275 7.74 -23.65 2.16
CA GLU A 275 8.81 -24.03 3.09
C GLU A 275 8.33 -25.02 4.16
N GLU A 276 7.05 -24.92 4.55
CA GLU A 276 6.38 -25.84 5.48
C GLU A 276 5.62 -26.98 4.76
N ASN A 277 5.88 -27.22 3.47
CA ASN A 277 5.18 -28.20 2.65
C ASN A 277 3.66 -27.99 2.57
N PHE A 278 3.21 -26.74 2.66
CA PHE A 278 1.81 -26.35 2.55
C PHE A 278 1.54 -25.53 1.28
N ASP A 279 0.60 -25.98 0.46
CA ASP A 279 0.21 -25.30 -0.77
C ASP A 279 -1.03 -24.41 -0.58
N PHE A 280 -0.87 -23.11 -0.64
CA PHE A 280 -1.93 -22.13 -0.57
C PHE A 280 -2.70 -22.02 -1.90
N GLN A 281 -3.60 -22.95 -2.20
CA GLN A 281 -4.34 -23.01 -3.46
C GLN A 281 -5.12 -21.70 -3.77
N ILE A 282 -5.82 -21.14 -2.78
CA ILE A 282 -6.58 -19.89 -2.95
C ILE A 282 -5.65 -18.73 -3.28
N LEU A 283 -4.51 -18.61 -2.63
CA LEU A 283 -3.58 -17.50 -2.87
C LEU A 283 -2.88 -17.63 -4.21
N ASN A 284 -2.51 -18.86 -4.62
CA ASN A 284 -1.97 -19.12 -5.96
C ASN A 284 -2.99 -18.74 -7.06
N ALA A 285 -4.26 -19.08 -6.88
CA ALA A 285 -5.32 -18.67 -7.79
C ALA A 285 -5.47 -17.14 -7.82
N THR A 286 -5.43 -16.49 -6.65
CA THR A 286 -5.50 -15.02 -6.51
C THR A 286 -4.39 -14.31 -7.28
N GLU A 287 -3.13 -14.75 -7.17
CA GLU A 287 -2.00 -14.21 -7.92
C GLU A 287 -2.20 -14.35 -9.44
N ASN A 288 -2.61 -15.53 -9.90
CA ASN A 288 -2.82 -15.80 -11.32
C ASN A 288 -3.93 -14.93 -11.92
N VAL A 289 -5.07 -14.82 -11.23
CA VAL A 289 -6.19 -13.98 -11.67
C VAL A 289 -5.79 -12.51 -11.66
N ASN A 290 -5.13 -12.02 -10.60
CA ASN A 290 -4.71 -10.63 -10.52
C ASN A 290 -3.73 -10.25 -11.64
N LYS A 291 -2.78 -11.13 -11.96
CA LYS A 291 -1.83 -10.91 -13.08
C LYS A 291 -2.55 -10.74 -14.41
N ALA A 292 -3.53 -11.58 -14.71
CA ALA A 292 -4.32 -11.46 -15.93
C ALA A 292 -5.20 -10.20 -15.93
N GLN A 293 -5.76 -9.87 -14.76
CA GLN A 293 -6.66 -8.72 -14.59
C GLN A 293 -5.96 -7.37 -14.82
N LYS A 294 -4.70 -7.24 -14.42
CA LYS A 294 -3.93 -5.99 -14.56
C LYS A 294 -3.95 -5.45 -15.98
N VAL A 295 -3.92 -6.30 -17.00
CA VAL A 295 -3.80 -5.92 -18.41
C VAL A 295 -5.05 -6.18 -19.25
N ILE A 296 -6.17 -6.49 -18.61
CA ILE A 296 -7.40 -6.92 -19.32
C ILE A 296 -7.88 -5.87 -20.33
N LEU A 297 -7.74 -4.56 -20.02
CA LEU A 297 -8.19 -3.50 -20.90
C LEU A 297 -7.32 -3.34 -22.17
N VAL A 298 -6.07 -3.78 -22.18
CA VAL A 298 -5.25 -3.74 -23.38
C VAL A 298 -5.88 -4.60 -24.48
N SER A 299 -6.41 -5.76 -24.16
CA SER A 299 -7.13 -6.61 -25.13
C SER A 299 -8.43 -5.95 -25.63
N GLU A 300 -9.12 -5.20 -24.79
CA GLU A 300 -10.33 -4.47 -25.20
C GLU A 300 -9.99 -3.27 -26.12
N ILE A 301 -8.88 -2.56 -25.83
CA ILE A 301 -8.35 -1.51 -26.71
C ILE A 301 -7.98 -2.10 -28.08
N GLU A 302 -7.28 -3.22 -28.13
CA GLU A 302 -6.95 -3.91 -29.39
C GLU A 302 -8.22 -4.27 -30.19
N LYS A 303 -9.22 -4.87 -29.53
CA LYS A 303 -10.49 -5.20 -30.17
C LYS A 303 -11.18 -3.97 -30.76
N TYR A 304 -11.20 -2.86 -30.03
CA TYR A 304 -11.80 -1.61 -30.49
C TYR A 304 -11.14 -1.07 -31.77
N PHE A 305 -9.82 -1.23 -31.90
CA PHE A 305 -9.05 -0.82 -33.09
C PHE A 305 -8.87 -1.95 -34.13
N GLY A 306 -9.64 -3.02 -34.07
CA GLY A 306 -9.60 -4.09 -35.08
C GLY A 306 -8.36 -4.99 -35.01
N GLY A 307 -7.72 -5.10 -33.84
CA GLY A 307 -6.58 -5.98 -33.60
C GLY A 307 -5.20 -5.34 -33.76
N ASN A 308 -5.12 -4.06 -34.13
CA ASN A 308 -3.84 -3.36 -34.33
C ASN A 308 -3.84 -1.99 -33.65
N ILE A 309 -2.95 -1.80 -32.69
CA ILE A 309 -2.77 -0.54 -31.95
C ILE A 309 -1.43 0.14 -32.24
N LYS A 310 -0.67 -0.36 -33.22
CA LYS A 310 0.58 0.26 -33.64
C LYS A 310 0.33 1.73 -34.06
N ASP A 311 1.17 2.62 -33.57
CA ASP A 311 1.11 4.07 -33.78
C ASP A 311 -0.16 4.75 -33.22
N LYS A 312 -1.04 4.07 -32.51
CA LYS A 312 -2.16 4.67 -31.80
C LYS A 312 -1.64 5.46 -30.60
N LYS A 313 -2.15 6.69 -30.44
CA LYS A 313 -1.86 7.54 -29.28
C LYS A 313 -2.88 7.24 -28.18
N ILE A 314 -2.39 6.70 -27.07
CA ILE A 314 -3.21 6.33 -25.92
C ILE A 314 -2.91 7.30 -24.80
N ALA A 315 -3.91 8.08 -24.40
CA ALA A 315 -3.87 8.89 -23.20
C ALA A 315 -4.04 7.97 -21.98
N MET A 316 -3.28 8.19 -20.92
CA MET A 316 -3.41 7.45 -19.68
C MET A 316 -3.60 8.41 -18.50
N TRP A 317 -4.71 8.27 -17.78
CA TRP A 317 -4.96 8.98 -16.54
C TRP A 317 -4.67 8.07 -15.34
N GLY A 318 -3.69 8.49 -14.54
CA GLY A 318 -3.24 7.79 -13.35
C GLY A 318 -2.09 6.83 -13.61
N LEU A 319 -1.08 6.94 -12.77
CA LEU A 319 0.16 6.15 -12.80
C LEU A 319 0.41 5.42 -11.49
N ALA A 320 0.02 6.03 -10.34
CA ALA A 320 0.07 5.39 -9.03
C ALA A 320 -0.86 4.17 -8.96
N PHE A 321 -0.58 3.22 -8.07
CA PHE A 321 -1.41 2.02 -7.94
C PHE A 321 -2.83 2.31 -7.41
N LYS A 322 -3.02 3.45 -6.74
CA LYS A 322 -4.31 4.02 -6.30
C LYS A 322 -4.17 5.52 -6.07
N ALA A 323 -5.27 6.23 -5.84
CA ALA A 323 -5.27 7.65 -5.47
C ALA A 323 -4.61 7.93 -4.11
N ASN A 324 -4.20 9.19 -3.90
CA ASN A 324 -3.62 9.74 -2.67
C ASN A 324 -2.25 9.15 -2.28
N THR A 325 -1.49 8.62 -3.23
CA THR A 325 -0.11 8.18 -3.03
C THR A 325 0.70 8.35 -4.31
N ASP A 326 2.01 8.49 -4.17
CA ASP A 326 2.97 8.47 -5.29
C ASP A 326 3.57 7.07 -5.54
N ASP A 327 3.11 6.05 -4.80
CA ASP A 327 3.61 4.68 -4.91
C ASP A 327 3.16 4.02 -6.22
N ILE A 328 4.15 3.58 -6.99
CA ILE A 328 3.95 2.92 -8.29
C ILE A 328 4.30 1.42 -8.26
N ARG A 329 4.70 0.90 -7.09
CA ARG A 329 5.11 -0.51 -6.96
C ARG A 329 3.95 -1.44 -7.32
N GLU A 330 4.22 -2.37 -8.24
CA GLU A 330 3.18 -3.31 -8.74
C GLU A 330 1.91 -2.61 -9.27
N ALA A 331 1.99 -1.33 -9.65
CA ALA A 331 0.85 -0.59 -10.21
C ALA A 331 0.44 -1.19 -11.56
N SER A 332 -0.85 -1.40 -11.77
CA SER A 332 -1.38 -1.92 -13.05
C SER A 332 -1.07 -1.00 -14.23
N SER A 333 -0.89 0.31 -13.98
CA SER A 333 -0.46 1.28 -14.99
C SER A 333 0.87 0.90 -15.65
N LEU A 334 1.86 0.40 -14.86
CA LEU A 334 3.17 0.01 -15.39
C LEU A 334 3.08 -1.22 -16.29
N ASP A 335 2.26 -2.21 -15.90
CA ASP A 335 2.00 -3.40 -16.72
C ASP A 335 1.31 -3.02 -18.04
N ASN A 336 0.32 -2.11 -17.99
CA ASN A 336 -0.36 -1.61 -19.18
C ASN A 336 0.57 -0.79 -20.08
N ILE A 337 1.38 0.13 -19.54
CA ILE A 337 2.37 0.90 -20.30
C ILE A 337 3.32 -0.05 -21.04
N SER A 338 3.89 -1.02 -20.31
CA SER A 338 4.83 -1.97 -20.89
C SER A 338 4.23 -2.75 -22.07
N LEU A 339 3.03 -3.31 -21.87
CA LEU A 339 2.35 -4.09 -22.90
C LEU A 339 1.90 -3.24 -24.11
N LEU A 340 1.40 -2.03 -23.86
CA LEU A 340 1.01 -1.09 -24.93
C LEU A 340 2.20 -0.65 -25.77
N LEU A 341 3.36 -0.35 -25.15
CA LEU A 341 4.61 -0.03 -25.85
C LEU A 341 5.13 -1.22 -26.66
N GLU A 342 5.09 -2.44 -26.11
CA GLU A 342 5.45 -3.67 -26.83
C GLU A 342 4.63 -3.84 -28.12
N LYS A 343 3.34 -3.48 -28.06
CA LYS A 343 2.43 -3.52 -29.23
C LYS A 343 2.57 -2.31 -30.17
N GLY A 344 3.52 -1.41 -29.91
CA GLY A 344 3.85 -0.26 -30.75
C GLY A 344 2.93 0.96 -30.58
N ALA A 345 2.14 1.04 -29.52
CA ALA A 345 1.36 2.23 -29.20
C ALA A 345 2.27 3.37 -28.68
N LYS A 346 1.80 4.60 -28.83
CA LYS A 346 2.39 5.81 -28.22
C LYS A 346 1.56 6.19 -27.00
N ILE A 347 2.21 6.55 -25.92
CA ILE A 347 1.53 6.82 -24.64
C ILE A 347 1.83 8.26 -24.21
N THR A 348 0.78 8.98 -23.85
CA THR A 348 0.85 10.26 -23.15
C THR A 348 0.15 10.07 -21.80
N ALA A 349 0.83 10.37 -20.71
CA ALA A 349 0.34 10.05 -19.35
C ALA A 349 0.21 11.32 -18.49
N TYR A 350 -0.74 11.27 -17.57
CA TYR A 350 -0.90 12.25 -16.51
C TYR A 350 -1.18 11.55 -15.17
N ASP A 351 -0.51 11.99 -14.12
CA ASP A 351 -0.80 11.63 -12.73
C ASP A 351 -0.57 12.84 -11.83
N ALA A 352 -1.36 12.98 -10.79
CA ALA A 352 -1.29 14.11 -9.88
C ALA A 352 0.06 14.20 -9.13
N ILE A 353 0.72 13.05 -8.85
CA ILE A 353 1.89 12.99 -7.95
C ILE A 353 2.97 12.00 -8.44
N ALA A 354 2.59 10.89 -9.09
CA ALA A 354 3.49 9.76 -9.34
C ALA A 354 4.37 9.89 -10.59
N GLU A 355 4.26 10.97 -11.37
CA GLU A 355 4.96 11.17 -12.64
C GLU A 355 6.48 10.95 -12.52
N GLU A 356 7.12 11.61 -11.55
CA GLU A 356 8.57 11.53 -11.38
C GLU A 356 9.07 10.10 -11.04
N ASN A 357 8.26 9.30 -10.35
CA ASN A 357 8.59 7.93 -10.06
C ASN A 357 8.50 7.05 -11.32
N VAL A 358 7.51 7.28 -12.19
CA VAL A 358 7.36 6.56 -13.47
C VAL A 358 8.42 6.97 -14.47
N LYS A 359 8.84 8.24 -14.49
CA LYS A 359 9.96 8.72 -15.33
C LYS A 359 11.28 7.99 -15.06
N LYS A 360 11.53 7.58 -13.81
CA LYS A 360 12.72 6.78 -13.47
C LYS A 360 12.74 5.41 -14.16
N ILE A 361 11.55 4.86 -14.52
CA ILE A 361 11.41 3.54 -15.15
C ILE A 361 11.36 3.66 -16.67
N PHE A 362 10.48 4.52 -17.19
CA PHE A 362 10.20 4.61 -18.63
C PHE A 362 10.94 5.74 -19.34
N GLY A 363 11.49 6.73 -18.61
CA GLY A 363 12.19 7.87 -19.18
C GLY A 363 11.35 8.55 -20.26
N ASN A 364 11.94 8.75 -21.45
CA ASN A 364 11.30 9.36 -22.61
C ASN A 364 10.57 8.38 -23.53
N LYS A 365 10.33 7.14 -23.09
CA LYS A 365 9.55 6.16 -23.88
C LYS A 365 8.06 6.51 -23.92
N ILE A 366 7.60 7.30 -22.99
CA ILE A 366 6.25 7.87 -22.96
C ILE A 366 6.32 9.39 -22.74
N GLU A 367 5.28 10.08 -23.12
CA GLU A 367 5.12 11.53 -22.89
C GLU A 367 4.40 11.76 -21.56
N TYR A 368 4.72 12.86 -20.88
CA TYR A 368 4.09 13.29 -19.63
C TYR A 368 3.50 14.69 -19.77
N THR A 369 2.37 14.93 -19.14
CA THR A 369 1.67 16.22 -19.24
C THR A 369 1.37 16.79 -17.85
N LYS A 370 1.23 18.12 -17.78
CA LYS A 370 1.01 18.83 -16.51
C LYS A 370 -0.44 18.79 -16.01
N ASP A 371 -1.38 18.40 -16.88
CA ASP A 371 -2.80 18.34 -16.56
C ASP A 371 -3.51 17.24 -17.36
N MET A 372 -4.64 16.79 -16.84
CA MET A 372 -5.41 15.69 -17.40
C MET A 372 -5.95 15.96 -18.81
N TYR A 373 -6.24 17.20 -19.17
CA TYR A 373 -6.80 17.54 -20.50
C TYR A 373 -5.72 17.66 -21.57
N SER A 374 -4.54 18.18 -21.25
CA SER A 374 -3.40 18.18 -22.18
C SER A 374 -2.97 16.76 -22.53
N CYS A 375 -3.16 15.79 -21.63
CA CYS A 375 -2.93 14.39 -21.88
C CYS A 375 -3.80 13.83 -23.04
N LEU A 376 -4.97 14.41 -23.28
CA LEU A 376 -5.95 13.96 -24.27
C LEU A 376 -5.71 14.47 -25.69
N GLU A 377 -4.78 15.40 -25.89
CA GLU A 377 -4.58 16.05 -27.20
C GLU A 377 -4.25 15.01 -28.28
N ASP A 378 -5.08 14.95 -29.33
CA ASP A 378 -4.99 14.01 -30.45
C ASP A 378 -5.00 12.52 -30.03
N ALA A 379 -5.46 12.18 -28.81
CA ALA A 379 -5.49 10.80 -28.34
C ALA A 379 -6.51 9.95 -29.10
N ASP A 380 -6.09 8.76 -29.52
CA ASP A 380 -6.99 7.76 -30.13
C ASP A 380 -7.92 7.11 -29.08
N CYS A 381 -7.52 7.01 -27.83
CA CYS A 381 -8.38 6.64 -26.70
C CYS A 381 -7.77 7.08 -25.36
N LEU A 382 -8.59 7.05 -24.30
CA LEU A 382 -8.20 7.25 -22.92
C LEU A 382 -8.25 5.92 -22.17
N LEU A 383 -7.19 5.58 -21.42
CA LEU A 383 -7.16 4.52 -20.41
C LEU A 383 -7.07 5.16 -19.01
N ILE A 384 -8.02 4.86 -18.14
CA ILE A 384 -8.01 5.31 -16.74
C ILE A 384 -7.47 4.16 -15.87
N ALA A 385 -6.32 4.39 -15.24
CA ALA A 385 -5.62 3.37 -14.44
C ALA A 385 -5.64 3.64 -12.94
N THR A 386 -5.91 4.89 -12.50
CA THR A 386 -5.98 5.29 -11.09
C THR A 386 -7.20 6.16 -10.83
N GLU A 387 -7.80 6.01 -9.66
CA GLU A 387 -9.07 6.65 -9.29
C GLU A 387 -8.88 8.01 -8.59
N TRP A 388 -8.06 8.92 -9.14
CA TRP A 388 -7.90 10.26 -8.60
C TRP A 388 -9.23 11.04 -8.57
N SER A 389 -9.45 11.82 -7.52
CA SER A 389 -10.71 12.55 -7.33
C SER A 389 -10.98 13.56 -8.44
N GLU A 390 -9.94 14.15 -9.02
CA GLU A 390 -10.05 15.11 -10.14
C GLU A 390 -10.59 14.48 -11.44
N PHE A 391 -10.46 13.14 -11.60
CA PHE A 391 -10.98 12.43 -12.77
C PHE A 391 -12.48 12.14 -12.69
N LYS A 392 -13.13 12.29 -11.50
CA LYS A 392 -14.53 11.85 -11.27
C LYS A 392 -15.58 12.65 -12.06
N ASN A 393 -15.34 13.93 -12.26
CA ASN A 393 -16.29 14.85 -12.90
C ASN A 393 -15.60 15.66 -13.99
N PRO A 394 -15.11 15.03 -15.07
CA PRO A 394 -14.43 15.75 -16.13
C PRO A 394 -15.39 16.52 -17.00
N ASN A 395 -14.89 17.51 -17.72
CA ASN A 395 -15.64 18.17 -18.78
C ASN A 395 -15.61 17.30 -20.05
N PHE A 396 -16.65 16.48 -20.26
CA PHE A 396 -16.76 15.56 -21.41
C PHE A 396 -16.77 16.28 -22.75
N GLN A 397 -17.29 17.51 -22.81
CA GLN A 397 -17.25 18.29 -24.05
C GLN A 397 -15.81 18.66 -24.41
N LEU A 398 -15.03 19.17 -23.46
CA LEU A 398 -13.62 19.47 -23.65
C LEU A 398 -12.80 18.22 -24.01
N MET A 399 -13.10 17.08 -23.37
CA MET A 399 -12.48 15.80 -23.74
C MET A 399 -12.77 15.45 -25.20
N ALA A 400 -14.04 15.60 -25.63
CA ALA A 400 -14.45 15.29 -27.00
C ALA A 400 -13.82 16.22 -28.05
N GLU A 401 -13.51 17.47 -27.68
CA GLU A 401 -12.82 18.43 -28.54
C GLU A 401 -11.33 18.12 -28.71
N LYS A 402 -10.68 17.59 -27.65
CA LYS A 402 -9.24 17.31 -27.65
C LYS A 402 -8.88 15.94 -28.23
N MET A 403 -9.74 14.96 -28.03
CA MET A 403 -9.47 13.60 -28.46
C MET A 403 -9.78 13.38 -29.94
N LYS A 404 -8.93 12.62 -30.61
CA LYS A 404 -9.17 12.20 -32.00
C LYS A 404 -10.34 11.22 -32.11
N ASN A 405 -10.47 10.29 -31.19
CA ASN A 405 -11.62 9.39 -31.10
C ASN A 405 -12.20 9.45 -29.69
N LYS A 406 -13.51 9.45 -29.59
CA LYS A 406 -14.23 9.50 -28.31
C LYS A 406 -14.35 8.11 -27.70
N ALA A 407 -13.24 7.56 -27.19
CA ALA A 407 -13.20 6.24 -26.60
C ALA A 407 -12.49 6.25 -25.22
N ILE A 408 -13.18 5.72 -24.22
CA ILE A 408 -12.70 5.65 -22.84
C ILE A 408 -12.68 4.17 -22.40
N PHE A 409 -11.55 3.73 -21.88
CA PHE A 409 -11.36 2.43 -21.23
C PHE A 409 -11.08 2.69 -19.75
N ASP A 410 -12.05 2.39 -18.91
CA ASP A 410 -12.04 2.75 -17.50
C ASP A 410 -11.72 1.55 -16.62
N GLY A 411 -10.49 1.49 -16.14
CA GLY A 411 -9.99 0.42 -15.27
C GLY A 411 -10.39 0.54 -13.80
N ARG A 412 -11.09 1.61 -13.43
CA ARG A 412 -11.47 1.89 -12.04
C ARG A 412 -12.97 2.13 -11.84
N ASN A 413 -13.74 1.95 -12.93
CA ASN A 413 -15.19 2.18 -12.90
C ASN A 413 -15.55 3.57 -12.35
N MET A 414 -14.79 4.60 -12.79
CA MET A 414 -14.88 5.97 -12.29
C MET A 414 -16.23 6.61 -12.59
N PHE A 415 -16.74 6.39 -13.81
CA PHE A 415 -17.97 7.00 -14.27
C PHE A 415 -19.15 6.03 -14.13
N SER A 416 -20.30 6.55 -13.70
CA SER A 416 -21.54 5.78 -13.79
C SER A 416 -21.97 5.67 -15.25
N ILE A 417 -22.76 4.65 -15.57
CA ILE A 417 -23.35 4.49 -16.91
C ILE A 417 -24.17 5.73 -17.29
N ASP A 418 -24.97 6.27 -16.37
CA ASP A 418 -25.81 7.44 -16.59
C ASP A 418 -25.01 8.71 -16.92
N GLN A 419 -23.78 8.86 -16.35
CA GLN A 419 -22.90 9.99 -16.68
C GLN A 419 -22.41 9.92 -18.13
N ILE A 420 -22.20 8.73 -18.68
CA ILE A 420 -21.58 8.52 -20.00
C ILE A 420 -22.61 8.39 -21.11
N GLU A 421 -23.81 7.86 -20.86
CA GLU A 421 -24.78 7.44 -21.88
C GLU A 421 -25.14 8.54 -22.89
N ASN A 422 -25.08 9.81 -22.50
CA ASN A 422 -25.44 10.95 -23.36
C ASN A 422 -24.24 11.80 -23.80
N THR A 423 -23.02 11.34 -23.61
CA THR A 423 -21.80 12.10 -23.95
C THR A 423 -21.27 11.84 -25.36
N GLY A 424 -21.75 10.77 -26.01
CA GLY A 424 -21.28 10.33 -27.32
C GLY A 424 -19.93 9.62 -27.28
N PHE A 425 -19.43 9.21 -26.09
CA PHE A 425 -18.24 8.41 -25.95
C PHE A 425 -18.55 6.91 -26.05
N TYR A 426 -17.70 6.19 -26.75
CA TYR A 426 -17.55 4.77 -26.50
C TYR A 426 -16.96 4.59 -25.10
N TYR A 427 -17.59 3.80 -24.27
CA TYR A 427 -17.12 3.57 -22.90
C TYR A 427 -17.11 2.10 -22.56
N LYS A 428 -15.94 1.60 -22.20
CA LYS A 428 -15.70 0.25 -21.70
C LYS A 428 -15.14 0.32 -20.30
N SER A 429 -15.81 -0.29 -19.36
CA SER A 429 -15.37 -0.44 -17.97
C SER A 429 -15.41 -1.90 -17.54
N ILE A 430 -15.16 -2.21 -16.28
CA ILE A 430 -15.02 -3.57 -15.78
C ILE A 430 -16.36 -4.09 -15.25
N GLY A 431 -16.88 -5.17 -15.85
CA GLY A 431 -18.08 -5.87 -15.36
C GLY A 431 -19.40 -5.14 -15.62
N ARG A 432 -19.44 -4.20 -16.56
CA ARG A 432 -20.59 -3.38 -16.92
C ARG A 432 -20.88 -3.45 -18.42
N LYS A 433 -22.09 -3.04 -18.80
CA LYS A 433 -22.46 -2.86 -20.20
C LYS A 433 -21.52 -1.86 -20.89
N THR A 434 -21.02 -2.22 -22.06
CA THR A 434 -20.29 -1.29 -22.94
C THR A 434 -21.28 -0.29 -23.57
N ILE A 435 -20.97 1.00 -23.50
CA ILE A 435 -21.69 2.07 -24.21
C ILE A 435 -20.99 2.31 -25.56
N LYS A 436 -21.81 2.38 -26.64
CA LYS A 436 -21.32 2.54 -28.01
C LYS A 436 -21.76 3.86 -28.59
#